data_19758cfe8fe5bb32e8ba8c069adf69ec
#
_entry.id   19758cfe8fe5bb32e8ba8c069adf69ec
#
_cell.length_a   1.000
_cell.length_b   1.000
_cell.length_c   1.000
_cell.angle_alpha   90.00
_cell.angle_beta   90.00
_cell.angle_gamma   90.00
#
_symmetry.space_group_name_H-M   'P 1'
#
loop_
_entity.id
_entity.type
_entity.pdbx_description
1 polymer ?
#
loop_
_entity_poly.entity_id
_entity_poly.type
_entity_poly.pdbx_seq_one_letter_code
_entity_poly.pdbx_strand_id
1 'polypeptide(L)'
;MTAPPWSRRVRRLLFLIVAGLAAACDGGPKGPGTRDGVVEGPAKLGAVVLEVTGIGITGFKGRGDTRAYDAVVSAAEGRHRVVLVDAAGGLIEFGITVEDLDAEPPLVTVLVAAGSDNQAQLSTGVVVRLDR
;
A
#
# COMPACT_ATOMS: atom_id res chain seq x y z
N MET A 1 1.14 -40.48 50.95
CA MET A 1 0.23 -40.19 49.84
C MET A 1 1.05 -40.07 48.56
N THR A 2 1.05 -41.10 47.74
CA THR A 2 1.82 -41.14 46.49
C THR A 2 0.90 -40.66 45.37
N ALA A 3 1.25 -39.55 44.76
CA ALA A 3 0.52 -39.01 43.59
C ALA A 3 0.68 -39.97 42.40
N PRO A 4 -0.37 -40.25 41.66
CA PRO A 4 -0.34 -41.21 40.57
C PRO A 4 0.58 -40.71 39.41
N PRO A 5 1.30 -41.61 38.74
CA PRO A 5 2.31 -41.27 37.72
C PRO A 5 1.67 -40.71 36.41
N TRP A 6 0.36 -40.59 36.37
CA TRP A 6 -0.39 -40.10 35.20
C TRP A 6 -0.27 -38.59 34.97
N SER A 7 0.03 -37.83 36.01
CA SER A 7 0.07 -36.36 35.92
C SER A 7 1.20 -35.80 35.05
N ARG A 8 2.31 -36.52 34.93
CA ARG A 8 3.50 -36.05 34.18
C ARG A 8 3.33 -36.21 32.64
N ARG A 9 2.62 -37.26 32.21
CA ARG A 9 2.40 -37.50 30.76
C ARG A 9 1.33 -36.58 30.18
N VAL A 10 0.27 -36.34 30.92
CA VAL A 10 -0.83 -35.42 30.53
C VAL A 10 -0.29 -33.99 30.49
N ARG A 11 0.56 -33.59 31.41
CA ARG A 11 1.16 -32.25 31.44
C ARG A 11 2.11 -32.00 30.26
N ARG A 12 2.84 -33.02 29.81
CA ARG A 12 3.70 -32.92 28.62
C ARG A 12 2.91 -32.89 27.31
N LEU A 13 1.81 -33.60 27.22
CA LEU A 13 0.90 -33.56 26.07
C LEU A 13 0.18 -32.21 25.95
N LEU A 14 -0.24 -31.65 27.10
CA LEU A 14 -0.87 -30.32 27.10
C LEU A 14 0.10 -29.21 26.68
N PHE A 15 1.38 -29.29 27.09
CA PHE A 15 2.41 -28.34 26.68
C PHE A 15 2.73 -28.41 25.17
N LEU A 16 2.72 -29.60 24.58
CA LEU A 16 2.93 -29.78 23.13
C LEU A 16 1.77 -29.27 22.30
N ILE A 17 0.54 -29.37 22.79
CA ILE A 17 -0.65 -28.84 22.09
C ILE A 17 -0.67 -27.32 22.14
N VAL A 18 -0.29 -26.68 23.25
CA VAL A 18 -0.23 -25.22 23.39
C VAL A 18 0.91 -24.63 22.56
N ALA A 19 2.06 -25.31 22.46
CA ALA A 19 3.18 -24.88 21.61
C ALA A 19 2.86 -24.99 20.11
N GLY A 20 2.02 -25.95 19.69
CA GLY A 20 1.59 -26.12 18.31
C GLY A 20 0.59 -25.05 17.83
N LEU A 21 -0.21 -24.49 18.73
CA LEU A 21 -1.19 -23.43 18.40
C LEU A 21 -0.55 -22.04 18.28
N ALA A 22 0.62 -21.82 18.87
CA ALA A 22 1.33 -20.53 18.76
C ALA A 22 2.08 -20.35 17.41
N ALA A 23 2.33 -21.42 16.67
CA ALA A 23 3.01 -21.37 15.36
C ALA A 23 2.04 -21.17 14.18
N ALA A 24 0.74 -21.12 14.40
CA ALA A 24 -0.28 -20.97 13.36
C ALA A 24 -0.73 -19.52 13.11
N CYS A 25 -0.04 -18.54 13.71
CA CYS A 25 -0.30 -17.11 13.49
C CYS A 25 0.74 -16.46 12.59
N ASP A 26 1.32 -17.18 11.65
CA ASP A 26 2.18 -16.57 10.64
C ASP A 26 1.35 -16.28 9.39
N GLY A 27 1.27 -14.97 9.08
CA GLY A 27 0.33 -14.40 8.17
C GLY A 27 0.29 -15.05 6.80
N GLY A 28 -0.78 -15.74 6.54
CA GLY A 28 -1.21 -15.97 5.17
C GLY A 28 -1.46 -14.65 4.46
N PRO A 29 -1.60 -14.64 3.12
CA PRO A 29 -1.82 -13.42 2.35
C PRO A 29 -2.96 -12.61 2.97
N LYS A 30 -2.68 -11.32 3.25
CA LYS A 30 -3.67 -10.42 3.89
C LYS A 30 -4.88 -10.17 3.00
N GLY A 31 -4.80 -10.60 1.74
CA GLY A 31 -5.85 -10.41 0.76
C GLY A 31 -6.01 -8.98 0.27
N PRO A 32 -7.16 -8.67 -0.36
CA PRO A 32 -7.40 -7.36 -0.96
C PRO A 32 -7.36 -6.23 0.07
N GLY A 33 -6.81 -5.09 -0.37
CA GLY A 33 -6.77 -3.90 0.47
C GLY A 33 -6.30 -2.67 -0.27
N THR A 34 -6.06 -1.59 0.47
CA THR A 34 -5.59 -0.33 -0.09
C THR A 34 -4.26 0.05 0.57
N ARG A 35 -3.28 0.41 -0.24
CA ARG A 35 -2.04 1.05 0.19
C ARG A 35 -2.19 2.54 0.04
N ASP A 36 -2.03 3.27 1.12
CA ASP A 36 -2.11 4.72 1.09
C ASP A 36 -0.79 5.33 0.65
N GLY A 37 -0.87 6.40 -0.10
CA GLY A 37 0.27 7.11 -0.61
C GLY A 37 0.13 8.61 -0.45
N VAL A 38 1.26 9.27 -0.28
CA VAL A 38 1.37 10.73 -0.17
C VAL A 38 2.41 11.21 -1.17
N VAL A 39 2.10 12.30 -1.86
CA VAL A 39 3.02 12.98 -2.76
C VAL A 39 3.50 14.27 -2.10
N GLU A 40 4.81 14.37 -1.89
CA GLU A 40 5.46 15.53 -1.31
C GLU A 40 6.35 16.22 -2.34
N GLY A 41 6.34 17.53 -2.36
CA GLY A 41 7.17 18.34 -3.26
C GLY A 41 7.76 19.56 -2.53
N PRO A 42 8.74 20.25 -3.16
CA PRO A 42 9.38 21.43 -2.58
C PRO A 42 8.43 22.64 -2.51
N ALA A 43 7.33 22.61 -3.28
CA ALA A 43 6.29 23.63 -3.30
C ALA A 43 4.92 22.95 -3.28
N LYS A 44 3.86 23.76 -3.08
CA LYS A 44 2.48 23.28 -3.14
C LYS A 44 2.18 22.69 -4.51
N LEU A 45 1.78 21.42 -4.53
CA LEU A 45 1.39 20.72 -5.73
C LEU A 45 -0.12 20.86 -5.96
N GLY A 46 -0.51 21.19 -7.19
CA GLY A 46 -1.91 21.19 -7.63
C GLY A 46 -2.26 19.93 -8.41
N ALA A 47 -1.28 19.35 -9.11
CA ALA A 47 -1.46 18.11 -9.86
C ALA A 47 -0.15 17.36 -10.02
N VAL A 48 -0.25 16.02 -10.10
CA VAL A 48 0.87 15.15 -10.48
C VAL A 48 0.38 14.06 -11.42
N VAL A 49 1.25 13.64 -12.32
CA VAL A 49 1.07 12.46 -13.15
C VAL A 49 2.05 11.40 -12.70
N LEU A 50 1.52 10.26 -12.29
CA LEU A 50 2.28 9.10 -11.84
C LEU A 50 2.22 7.99 -12.89
N GLU A 51 3.30 7.25 -13.01
CA GLU A 51 3.27 5.90 -13.56
C GLU A 51 3.38 4.91 -12.41
N VAL A 52 2.45 3.99 -12.33
CA VAL A 52 2.37 2.97 -11.29
C VAL A 52 2.45 1.60 -11.95
N THR A 53 3.41 0.80 -11.53
CA THR A 53 3.63 -0.54 -12.07
C THR A 53 3.60 -1.55 -10.92
N GLY A 54 2.77 -2.58 -11.04
CA GLY A 54 2.64 -3.63 -10.03
C GLY A 54 1.66 -4.70 -10.43
N ILE A 55 1.72 -5.82 -9.71
CA ILE A 55 0.82 -6.96 -9.91
C ILE A 55 -0.41 -6.77 -9.01
N GLY A 56 -1.60 -7.14 -9.53
CA GLY A 56 -2.82 -7.14 -8.75
C GLY A 56 -3.36 -5.75 -8.39
N ILE A 57 -2.99 -4.72 -9.14
CA ILE A 57 -3.58 -3.38 -8.98
C ILE A 57 -4.99 -3.41 -9.58
N THR A 58 -5.99 -3.07 -8.75
CA THR A 58 -7.41 -3.10 -9.15
C THR A 58 -8.04 -1.69 -9.24
N GLY A 59 -7.38 -0.67 -8.71
CA GLY A 59 -7.90 0.70 -8.82
C GLY A 59 -7.10 1.73 -8.04
N PHE A 60 -7.52 2.99 -8.24
CA PHE A 60 -6.94 4.16 -7.59
C PHE A 60 -8.04 5.05 -7.04
N LYS A 61 -7.76 5.70 -5.92
CA LYS A 61 -8.71 6.63 -5.30
C LYS A 61 -7.95 7.81 -4.69
N GLY A 62 -8.44 9.02 -4.93
CA GLY A 62 -7.98 10.20 -4.19
C GLY A 62 -8.45 10.18 -2.75
N ARG A 63 -7.69 10.80 -1.86
CA ARG A 63 -8.00 11.01 -0.46
C ARG A 63 -8.14 12.50 -0.16
N GLY A 64 -8.92 12.85 0.86
CA GLY A 64 -9.20 14.24 1.17
C GLY A 64 -9.78 14.99 -0.02
N ASP A 65 -9.17 16.10 -0.39
CA ASP A 65 -9.57 16.93 -1.55
C ASP A 65 -8.93 16.48 -2.87
N THR A 66 -8.06 15.46 -2.83
CA THR A 66 -7.40 14.90 -4.01
C THR A 66 -8.40 14.07 -4.82
N ARG A 67 -8.40 14.30 -6.14
CA ARG A 67 -9.12 13.48 -7.13
C ARG A 67 -8.12 12.65 -7.92
N ALA A 68 -8.46 11.39 -8.17
CA ALA A 68 -7.63 10.46 -8.94
C ALA A 68 -8.35 10.07 -10.23
N TYR A 69 -7.60 10.07 -11.32
CA TYR A 69 -8.03 9.59 -12.63
C TYR A 69 -6.96 8.64 -13.14
N ASP A 70 -7.34 7.45 -13.57
CA ASP A 70 -6.38 6.45 -14.02
C ASP A 70 -6.73 5.83 -15.37
N ALA A 71 -5.72 5.32 -16.03
CA ALA A 71 -5.83 4.54 -17.25
C ALA A 71 -4.77 3.43 -17.27
N VAL A 72 -5.15 2.27 -17.78
CA VAL A 72 -4.23 1.17 -18.04
C VAL A 72 -3.37 1.55 -19.26
N VAL A 73 -2.04 1.54 -19.07
CA VAL A 73 -1.07 1.75 -20.14
C VAL A 73 -0.64 0.42 -20.76
N SER A 74 -0.40 -0.59 -19.91
CA SER A 74 -0.07 -1.95 -20.33
C SER A 74 -0.60 -2.94 -19.30
N ALA A 75 -1.63 -3.68 -19.66
CA ALA A 75 -2.19 -4.71 -18.79
C ALA A 75 -1.19 -5.86 -18.54
N ALA A 76 -0.40 -6.22 -19.56
CA ALA A 76 0.59 -7.28 -19.44
C ALA A 76 1.72 -6.95 -18.43
N GLU A 77 2.05 -5.67 -18.29
CA GLU A 77 3.09 -5.21 -17.37
C GLU A 77 2.50 -4.69 -16.05
N GLY A 78 1.18 -4.69 -15.89
CA GLY A 78 0.51 -4.09 -14.74
C GLY A 78 0.79 -2.59 -14.60
N ARG A 79 0.93 -1.88 -15.73
CA ARG A 79 1.34 -0.49 -15.78
C ARG A 79 0.15 0.43 -15.99
N HIS A 80 0.00 1.38 -15.08
CA HIS A 80 -1.08 2.37 -15.06
C HIS A 80 -0.51 3.78 -15.08
N ARG A 81 -1.26 4.70 -15.67
CA ARG A 81 -1.03 6.13 -15.54
C ARG A 81 -2.11 6.74 -14.66
N VAL A 82 -1.69 7.50 -13.66
CA VAL A 82 -2.59 8.08 -12.67
C VAL A 82 -2.37 9.58 -12.64
N VAL A 83 -3.43 10.35 -12.76
CA VAL A 83 -3.43 11.80 -12.57
C VAL A 83 -4.09 12.10 -11.25
N LEU A 84 -3.36 12.72 -10.35
CA LEU A 84 -3.85 13.19 -9.05
C LEU A 84 -3.96 14.70 -9.09
N VAL A 85 -5.10 15.23 -8.68
CA VAL A 85 -5.38 16.69 -8.72
C VAL A 85 -5.92 17.11 -7.36
N ASP A 86 -5.28 18.13 -6.78
CA ASP A 86 -5.81 18.93 -5.69
C ASP A 86 -5.83 20.40 -6.10
N ALA A 87 -6.99 20.89 -6.50
CA ALA A 87 -7.14 22.26 -7.01
C ALA A 87 -6.83 23.33 -5.96
N ALA A 88 -6.95 23.01 -4.68
CA ALA A 88 -6.62 23.91 -3.57
C ALA A 88 -5.10 23.98 -3.27
N GLY A 89 -4.31 23.09 -3.86
CA GLY A 89 -2.87 23.01 -3.62
C GLY A 89 -2.55 22.53 -2.20
N GLY A 90 -3.33 21.60 -1.71
CA GLY A 90 -3.12 20.95 -0.42
C GLY A 90 -2.13 19.78 -0.50
N LEU A 91 -2.28 18.84 0.41
CA LEU A 91 -1.53 17.60 0.41
C LEU A 91 -2.17 16.63 -0.58
N ILE A 92 -1.38 16.13 -1.54
CA ILE A 92 -1.86 15.14 -2.50
C ILE A 92 -1.75 13.76 -1.86
N GLU A 93 -2.90 13.18 -1.54
CA GLU A 93 -3.02 11.85 -0.92
C GLU A 93 -3.86 10.94 -1.80
N PHE A 94 -3.50 9.67 -1.87
CA PHE A 94 -4.20 8.69 -2.69
C PHE A 94 -4.11 7.28 -2.12
N GLY A 95 -4.96 6.39 -2.62
CA GLY A 95 -4.91 4.97 -2.32
C GLY A 95 -4.78 4.15 -3.58
N ILE A 96 -3.97 3.11 -3.53
CA ILE A 96 -3.84 2.06 -4.55
C ILE A 96 -4.53 0.82 -4.02
N THR A 97 -5.60 0.40 -4.68
CA THR A 97 -6.28 -0.85 -4.33
C THR A 97 -5.56 -2.02 -4.99
N VAL A 98 -5.23 -3.02 -4.20
CA VAL A 98 -4.49 -4.21 -4.63
C VAL A 98 -5.23 -5.48 -4.21
N GLU A 99 -5.01 -6.57 -4.94
CA GLU A 99 -5.59 -7.88 -4.63
C GLU A 99 -4.96 -8.54 -3.41
N ASP A 100 -3.71 -8.20 -3.11
CA ASP A 100 -2.97 -8.75 -1.97
C ASP A 100 -2.03 -7.71 -1.35
N LEU A 101 -2.26 -7.40 -0.07
CA LEU A 101 -1.42 -6.48 0.69
C LEU A 101 -0.05 -7.06 1.07
N ASP A 102 0.13 -8.38 1.02
CA ASP A 102 1.43 -9.01 1.26
C ASP A 102 2.30 -9.09 -0.01
N ALA A 103 1.72 -8.81 -1.19
CA ALA A 103 2.49 -8.70 -2.41
C ALA A 103 3.48 -7.53 -2.36
N GLU A 104 4.49 -7.59 -3.24
CA GLU A 104 5.46 -6.51 -3.38
C GLU A 104 4.74 -5.17 -3.66
N PRO A 105 5.12 -4.09 -2.96
CA PRO A 105 4.52 -2.78 -3.19
C PRO A 105 4.69 -2.33 -4.64
N PRO A 106 3.68 -1.69 -5.24
CA PRO A 106 3.81 -1.13 -6.58
C PRO A 106 4.96 -0.11 -6.66
N LEU A 107 5.66 -0.12 -7.79
CA LEU A 107 6.62 0.93 -8.11
C LEU A 107 5.87 2.16 -8.60
N VAL A 108 6.15 3.31 -7.99
CA VAL A 108 5.55 4.60 -8.37
C VAL A 108 6.61 5.55 -8.85
N THR A 109 6.42 6.10 -10.04
CA THR A 109 7.31 7.09 -10.65
C THR A 109 6.54 8.36 -10.97
N VAL A 110 7.10 9.51 -10.58
CA VAL A 110 6.54 10.83 -10.93
C VAL A 110 6.97 11.21 -12.34
N LEU A 111 6.02 11.39 -13.23
CA LEU A 111 6.29 11.81 -14.61
C LEU A 111 6.23 13.32 -14.78
N VAL A 112 5.19 13.94 -14.24
CA VAL A 112 4.92 15.37 -14.34
C VAL A 112 4.38 15.88 -13.03
N ALA A 113 4.76 17.09 -12.65
CA ALA A 113 4.20 17.81 -11.53
C ALA A 113 3.86 19.25 -11.91
N ALA A 114 2.79 19.76 -11.34
CA ALA A 114 2.39 21.16 -11.51
C ALA A 114 1.95 21.74 -10.17
N GLY A 115 2.19 23.02 -9.99
CA GLY A 115 1.68 23.77 -8.84
C GLY A 115 0.18 24.05 -8.94
N SER A 116 -0.41 24.58 -7.87
CA SER A 116 -1.81 25.01 -7.85
C SER A 116 -2.10 26.20 -8.81
N ASP A 117 -1.05 26.84 -9.29
CA ASP A 117 -1.08 27.91 -10.30
C ASP A 117 -0.96 27.38 -11.75
N ASN A 118 -1.01 26.07 -11.95
CA ASN A 118 -0.79 25.37 -13.23
C ASN A 118 0.60 25.54 -13.84
N GLN A 119 1.58 26.04 -13.08
CA GLN A 119 2.94 26.10 -13.55
C GLN A 119 3.63 24.75 -13.40
N ALA A 120 4.31 24.30 -14.46
CA ALA A 120 5.09 23.07 -14.43
C ALA A 120 6.19 23.17 -13.38
N GLN A 121 6.36 22.07 -12.63
CA GLN A 121 7.42 21.93 -11.63
C GLN A 121 8.35 20.80 -12.04
N LEU A 122 9.61 20.89 -11.60
CA LEU A 122 10.57 19.82 -11.80
C LEU A 122 10.16 18.60 -10.98
N SER A 123 10.00 17.46 -11.62
CA SER A 123 9.64 16.19 -10.96
C SER A 123 10.76 15.66 -10.04
N THR A 124 11.98 16.10 -10.22
CA THR A 124 13.16 15.66 -9.43
C THR A 124 13.08 15.99 -7.94
N GLY A 125 12.25 16.96 -7.54
CA GLY A 125 12.04 17.30 -6.13
C GLY A 125 10.76 16.70 -5.55
N VAL A 126 10.01 15.93 -6.33
CA VAL A 126 8.73 15.34 -5.91
C VAL A 126 8.96 13.88 -5.52
N VAL A 127 8.53 13.53 -4.32
CA VAL A 127 8.71 12.21 -3.73
C VAL A 127 7.35 11.60 -3.43
N VAL A 128 7.18 10.33 -3.76
CA VAL A 128 6.00 9.54 -3.38
C VAL A 128 6.39 8.60 -2.25
N ARG A 129 5.59 8.60 -1.19
CA ARG A 129 5.70 7.63 -0.10
C ARG A 129 4.45 6.77 -0.09
N LEU A 130 4.65 5.47 -0.05
CA LEU A 130 3.58 4.49 0.14
C LEU A 130 3.69 3.90 1.54
N ASP A 131 2.56 3.76 2.21
CA ASP A 131 2.47 2.99 3.45
C ASP A 131 2.65 1.49 3.18
N ARG A 132 3.29 0.81 4.11
CA ARG A 132 3.56 -0.64 4.05
C ARG A 132 2.37 -1.47 4.51
#